data_049d8714a23ffff13b212f5506b6e347
#
_entry.id   049d8714a23ffff13b212f5506b6e347
#
_cell.length_a   1.000
_cell.length_b   1.000
_cell.length_c   1.000
_cell.angle_alpha   90.00
_cell.angle_beta   90.00
_cell.angle_gamma   90.00
#
_symmetry.space_group_name_H-M   'P 1'
#
loop_
_entity.id
_entity.type
_entity.pdbx_description
1 polymer ?
#
loop_
_entity_poly.entity_id
_entity_poly.type
_entity_poly.pdbx_seq_one_letter_code
_entity_poly.pdbx_strand_id
1 'polypeptide(L)'
;MLINGTVVALILAMMLVLIQDLRRDSVVMEAITLPKVLINRGFTPVGTSHWLNHHVLAISDLAATTKSQNSFQDQDSEIEIDVPGAGISLRSISKALRAVLGIKQTRVAGEIICTDDICSDANMEMRLRVYDKEGIKIIPVGTFGDVLAANLNDDDLDLYFETAALKLFEYLDPYIAAAYLFQTKKSGGRERAVNMVKANHPDRAWAANLIGLMDMRNEEFESSDYWLERAIEFSENDDIAGFARPIATFGYSLHRRHLWDEALEKYDIAIKVDPTYPNVYFLKGLTLFRMKKFLQAKNEFQTSSEIDPASVRSFHMWARSAAALGSKKEAEKMFQKTAAMKQVDMQLYPQWYNFREGLGENGDDIMKSWEINLGIVAKDLLPEECMPLLVLMARFAKFNQKCDWPYYQGELLEHKEFCESEMLNEKSAP
;
A
#
# COMPACT_ATOMS: atom_id res chain seq x y z
N MET A 1 20.33 39.77 27.59
CA MET A 1 20.68 38.96 26.44
C MET A 1 19.35 38.51 25.78
N LEU A 2 18.90 39.24 24.76
CA LEU A 2 17.66 38.90 24.04
C LEU A 2 17.94 37.70 23.14
N ILE A 3 17.45 36.54 23.54
CA ILE A 3 17.46 35.35 22.66
C ILE A 3 16.56 35.71 21.48
N ASN A 4 17.12 35.72 20.27
CA ASN A 4 16.41 36.06 19.05
C ASN A 4 15.22 35.08 18.88
N GLY A 5 14.01 35.59 18.60
CA GLY A 5 12.80 34.74 18.45
C GLY A 5 12.97 33.57 17.44
N THR A 6 13.86 33.77 16.47
CA THR A 6 14.25 32.70 15.51
C THR A 6 14.99 31.55 16.18
N VAL A 7 15.84 31.79 17.17
CA VAL A 7 16.55 30.71 17.90
C VAL A 7 15.60 29.94 18.78
N VAL A 8 14.64 30.60 19.43
CA VAL A 8 13.58 29.93 20.22
C VAL A 8 12.71 29.06 19.33
N ALA A 9 12.29 29.58 18.17
CA ALA A 9 11.50 28.81 17.20
C ALA A 9 12.24 27.54 16.69
N LEU A 10 13.54 27.66 16.43
CA LEU A 10 14.39 26.56 16.00
C LEU A 10 14.52 25.48 17.09
N ILE A 11 14.73 25.90 18.35
CA ILE A 11 14.80 24.95 19.49
C ILE A 11 13.47 24.23 19.69
N LEU A 12 12.34 24.94 19.58
CA LEU A 12 11.01 24.32 19.68
C LEU A 12 10.76 23.34 18.54
N ALA A 13 11.14 23.67 17.30
CA ALA A 13 11.03 22.77 16.17
C ALA A 13 11.89 21.51 16.37
N MET A 14 13.13 21.65 16.84
CA MET A 14 14.01 20.52 17.15
C MET A 14 13.44 19.65 18.28
N MET A 15 12.86 20.26 19.34
CA MET A 15 12.19 19.52 20.40
C MET A 15 10.98 18.74 19.88
N LEU A 16 10.16 19.33 19.00
CA LEU A 16 9.02 18.64 18.40
C LEU A 16 9.47 17.45 17.57
N VAL A 17 10.50 17.60 16.73
CA VAL A 17 11.08 16.50 15.95
C VAL A 17 11.60 15.40 16.89
N LEU A 18 12.31 15.76 17.95
CA LEU A 18 12.83 14.80 18.92
C LEU A 18 11.71 14.05 19.65
N ILE A 19 10.64 14.75 20.08
CA ILE A 19 9.48 14.12 20.72
C ILE A 19 8.76 13.18 19.76
N GLN A 20 8.61 13.58 18.50
CA GLN A 20 8.05 12.73 17.47
C GLN A 20 8.90 11.48 17.24
N ASP A 21 10.21 11.63 17.15
CA ASP A 21 11.12 10.50 16.99
C ASP A 21 11.08 9.55 18.21
N LEU A 22 11.09 10.08 19.43
CA LEU A 22 10.99 9.27 20.65
C LEU A 22 9.67 8.49 20.79
N ARG A 23 8.59 9.01 20.20
CA ARG A 23 7.26 8.37 20.19
C ARG A 23 7.08 7.36 19.06
N ARG A 24 7.94 7.36 18.04
CA ARG A 24 7.86 6.39 16.95
C ARG A 24 8.30 5.02 17.43
N ASP A 25 7.43 4.04 17.27
CA ASP A 25 7.80 2.63 17.32
C ASP A 25 8.51 2.28 16.00
N SER A 26 9.79 2.61 15.93
CA SER A 26 10.61 2.32 14.75
C SER A 26 11.32 0.98 14.90
N VAL A 27 11.33 0.23 13.81
CA VAL A 27 12.09 -1.02 13.67
C VAL A 27 13.39 -0.69 12.94
N VAL A 28 14.53 -0.96 13.56
CA VAL A 28 15.87 -0.72 12.97
C VAL A 28 16.38 -2.01 12.36
N MET A 29 16.71 -1.96 11.07
CA MET A 29 17.37 -3.05 10.36
C MET A 29 18.88 -2.95 10.55
N GLU A 30 19.50 -3.99 11.12
CA GLU A 30 20.95 -4.09 11.27
C GLU A 30 21.57 -4.86 10.09
N ALA A 31 22.87 -4.69 9.87
CA ALA A 31 23.58 -5.40 8.81
C ALA A 31 23.47 -6.93 8.96
N ILE A 32 23.24 -7.63 7.85
CA ILE A 32 23.10 -9.10 7.84
C ILE A 32 24.49 -9.74 7.73
N THR A 33 24.83 -10.60 8.66
CA THR A 33 26.10 -11.35 8.63
C THR A 33 26.07 -12.39 7.50
N LEU A 34 27.13 -12.43 6.70
CA LEU A 34 27.23 -13.29 5.52
C LEU A 34 28.36 -14.32 5.65
N PRO A 35 28.18 -15.54 5.09
CA PRO A 35 29.26 -16.50 4.93
C PRO A 35 30.26 -16.00 3.88
N LYS A 36 31.55 -16.43 4.02
CA LYS A 36 32.63 -16.02 3.12
C LYS A 36 32.33 -16.25 1.63
N VAL A 37 31.56 -17.29 1.33
CA VAL A 37 31.19 -17.63 -0.06
C VAL A 37 30.37 -16.50 -0.71
N LEU A 38 29.41 -15.91 0.00
CA LEU A 38 28.62 -14.78 -0.51
C LEU A 38 29.46 -13.49 -0.60
N ILE A 39 30.34 -13.25 0.41
CA ILE A 39 31.24 -12.10 0.37
C ILE A 39 32.17 -12.17 -0.85
N ASN A 40 32.69 -13.35 -1.17
CA ASN A 40 33.55 -13.56 -2.34
C ASN A 40 32.81 -13.36 -3.69
N ARG A 41 31.47 -13.48 -3.68
CA ARG A 41 30.60 -13.20 -4.85
C ARG A 41 30.21 -11.73 -4.94
N GLY A 42 30.67 -10.87 -4.03
CA GLY A 42 30.39 -9.43 -4.05
C GLY A 42 29.24 -8.97 -3.17
N PHE A 43 28.57 -9.87 -2.44
CA PHE A 43 27.56 -9.48 -1.47
C PHE A 43 28.18 -8.78 -0.27
N THR A 44 27.53 -7.74 0.23
CA THR A 44 27.98 -7.02 1.43
C THR A 44 26.93 -7.12 2.53
N PRO A 45 27.30 -7.17 3.83
CA PRO A 45 26.34 -7.19 4.92
C PRO A 45 25.31 -6.07 4.89
N VAL A 46 25.74 -4.85 4.56
CA VAL A 46 24.87 -3.66 4.44
C VAL A 46 23.98 -3.76 3.20
N GLY A 47 24.54 -4.11 2.04
CA GLY A 47 23.74 -4.27 0.81
C GLY A 47 22.65 -5.33 0.97
N THR A 48 22.94 -6.44 1.65
CA THR A 48 21.96 -7.49 1.92
C THR A 48 20.86 -7.03 2.88
N SER A 49 21.18 -6.22 3.89
CA SER A 49 20.16 -5.65 4.77
C SER A 49 19.29 -4.61 4.04
N HIS A 50 19.86 -3.81 3.13
CA HIS A 50 19.09 -2.89 2.30
C HIS A 50 18.12 -3.63 1.38
N TRP A 51 18.54 -4.77 0.81
CA TRP A 51 17.66 -5.60 -0.01
C TRP A 51 16.47 -6.14 0.80
N LEU A 52 16.73 -6.70 1.99
CA LEU A 52 15.64 -7.11 2.88
C LEU A 52 14.72 -5.93 3.24
N ASN A 53 15.29 -4.77 3.58
CA ASN A 53 14.51 -3.58 3.92
C ASN A 53 13.64 -3.09 2.75
N HIS A 54 14.14 -3.18 1.51
CA HIS A 54 13.36 -2.89 0.30
C HIS A 54 12.07 -3.74 0.26
N HIS A 55 12.17 -5.06 0.44
CA HIS A 55 11.00 -5.95 0.45
C HIS A 55 10.08 -5.70 1.66
N VAL A 56 10.63 -5.36 2.82
CA VAL A 56 9.83 -4.97 3.99
C VAL A 56 9.00 -3.73 3.70
N LEU A 57 9.58 -2.70 3.09
CA LEU A 57 8.87 -1.49 2.70
C LEU A 57 7.84 -1.78 1.61
N ALA A 58 8.19 -2.56 0.59
CA ALA A 58 7.29 -2.97 -0.47
C ALA A 58 6.05 -3.72 0.06
N ILE A 59 6.23 -4.67 0.99
CA ILE A 59 5.13 -5.38 1.65
C ILE A 59 4.24 -4.40 2.43
N SER A 60 4.85 -3.48 3.17
CA SER A 60 4.13 -2.46 3.94
C SER A 60 3.26 -1.58 3.05
N ASP A 61 3.81 -1.08 1.95
CA ASP A 61 3.12 -0.22 0.99
C ASP A 61 2.01 -0.97 0.24
N LEU A 62 2.31 -2.18 -0.25
CA LEU A 62 1.36 -3.01 -0.99
C LEU A 62 0.23 -3.57 -0.12
N ALA A 63 0.41 -3.68 1.20
CA ALA A 63 -0.68 -4.05 2.12
C ALA A 63 -1.84 -3.04 2.08
N ALA A 64 -1.59 -1.81 1.62
CA ALA A 64 -2.58 -0.76 1.37
C ALA A 64 -3.60 -0.58 2.51
N THR A 65 -3.11 -0.59 3.76
CA THR A 65 -3.95 -0.48 4.95
C THR A 65 -3.89 0.92 5.56
N THR A 66 -4.97 1.34 6.23
CA THR A 66 -4.99 2.56 7.04
C THR A 66 -4.67 2.30 8.51
N LYS A 67 -4.40 1.04 8.89
CA LYS A 67 -3.90 0.72 10.22
C LYS A 67 -2.55 1.41 10.41
N SER A 68 -2.33 2.00 11.57
CA SER A 68 -1.01 2.52 11.94
C SER A 68 0.02 1.40 11.84
N GLN A 69 1.08 1.65 11.08
CA GLN A 69 2.15 0.68 10.85
C GLN A 69 3.41 1.09 11.62
N ASN A 70 4.22 0.09 11.96
CA ASN A 70 5.58 0.33 12.43
C ASN A 70 6.38 1.03 11.32
N SER A 71 7.13 2.06 11.66
CA SER A 71 8.04 2.68 10.70
C SER A 71 9.34 1.89 10.67
N PHE A 72 9.64 1.29 9.52
CA PHE A 72 10.93 0.65 9.29
C PHE A 72 11.96 1.71 8.92
N GLN A 73 13.10 1.70 9.60
CA GLN A 73 14.20 2.63 9.38
C GLN A 73 15.46 1.84 9.03
N ASP A 74 16.10 2.25 7.95
CA ASP A 74 17.43 1.77 7.63
C ASP A 74 18.47 2.47 8.49
N GLN A 75 19.45 1.74 8.97
CA GLN A 75 20.49 2.28 9.84
C GLN A 75 21.27 3.43 9.18
N ASP A 76 21.32 3.43 7.82
CA ASP A 76 22.11 4.38 7.04
C ASP A 76 21.27 5.43 6.30
N SER A 77 19.92 5.36 6.31
CA SER A 77 19.04 6.24 5.52
C SER A 77 18.53 7.49 6.26
N GLU A 78 18.84 7.64 7.53
CA GLU A 78 18.39 8.81 8.29
C GLU A 78 19.21 10.06 7.93
N ILE A 79 18.50 11.14 7.60
CA ILE A 79 19.09 12.47 7.42
C ILE A 79 19.77 12.86 8.73
N GLU A 80 21.09 12.91 8.73
CA GLU A 80 21.88 13.40 9.87
C GLU A 80 21.69 14.90 9.98
N ILE A 81 20.81 15.34 10.89
CA ILE A 81 20.64 16.75 11.20
C ILE A 81 21.64 17.09 12.29
N ASP A 82 22.71 17.75 11.91
CA ASP A 82 23.71 18.27 12.86
C ASP A 82 23.15 19.44 13.66
N VAL A 83 23.37 19.41 14.97
CA VAL A 83 23.06 20.55 15.84
C VAL A 83 24.11 21.64 15.59
N PRO A 84 23.73 22.82 15.05
CA PRO A 84 24.68 23.86 14.72
C PRO A 84 25.58 24.25 15.92
N GLY A 85 26.89 24.10 15.75
CA GLY A 85 27.88 24.46 16.77
C GLY A 85 28.13 23.45 17.90
N ALA A 86 27.45 22.30 17.91
CA ALA A 86 27.58 21.31 18.97
C ALA A 86 28.40 20.07 18.56
N GLY A 87 28.63 19.82 17.26
CA GLY A 87 29.32 18.63 16.75
C GLY A 87 28.63 17.31 17.09
N ILE A 88 27.31 17.37 17.37
CA ILE A 88 26.48 16.22 17.76
C ILE A 88 25.25 16.22 16.84
N SER A 89 24.89 15.05 16.29
CA SER A 89 23.69 14.90 15.51
C SER A 89 22.43 14.73 16.40
N LEU A 90 21.28 15.16 15.89
CA LEU A 90 19.98 14.98 16.57
C LEU A 90 19.72 13.50 16.88
N ARG A 91 20.18 12.61 15.99
CA ARG A 91 20.14 11.15 16.16
C ARG A 91 20.91 10.67 17.38
N SER A 92 22.11 11.18 17.58
CA SER A 92 22.94 10.82 18.77
C SER A 92 22.25 11.26 20.07
N ILE A 93 21.57 12.41 20.05
CA ILE A 93 20.78 12.89 21.19
C ILE A 93 19.56 11.99 21.42
N SER A 94 18.81 11.63 20.36
CA SER A 94 17.66 10.73 20.45
C SER A 94 18.06 9.37 20.99
N LYS A 95 19.14 8.78 20.48
CA LYS A 95 19.67 7.49 20.93
C LYS A 95 20.09 7.54 22.42
N ALA A 96 20.74 8.60 22.85
CA ALA A 96 21.12 8.78 24.25
C ALA A 96 19.88 8.94 25.15
N LEU A 97 18.89 9.74 24.73
CA LEU A 97 17.65 9.93 25.47
C LEU A 97 16.81 8.63 25.55
N ARG A 98 16.71 7.87 24.48
CA ARG A 98 16.05 6.55 24.50
C ARG A 98 16.73 5.62 25.53
N ALA A 99 18.06 5.58 25.55
CA ALA A 99 18.81 4.78 26.51
C ALA A 99 18.56 5.23 27.96
N VAL A 100 18.55 6.54 28.25
CA VAL A 100 18.27 7.10 29.57
C VAL A 100 16.82 6.88 30.01
N LEU A 101 15.86 7.02 29.08
CA LEU A 101 14.43 6.84 29.34
C LEU A 101 14.02 5.35 29.36
N GLY A 102 14.93 4.41 29.04
CA GLY A 102 14.62 3.00 28.96
C GLY A 102 13.69 2.62 27.79
N ILE A 103 13.59 3.48 26.77
CA ILE A 103 12.76 3.24 25.58
C ILE A 103 13.49 2.22 24.70
N LYS A 104 13.02 0.98 24.74
CA LYS A 104 13.57 -0.09 23.90
C LYS A 104 13.03 0.05 22.48
N GLN A 105 13.95 0.14 21.52
CA GLN A 105 13.65 0.12 20.09
C GLN A 105 13.72 -1.33 19.61
N THR A 106 12.76 -1.72 18.76
CA THR A 106 12.81 -3.02 18.08
C THR A 106 13.95 -3.00 17.06
N ARG A 107 14.82 -4.01 17.10
CA ARG A 107 15.94 -4.16 16.18
C ARG A 107 15.85 -5.52 15.49
N VAL A 108 16.13 -5.54 14.21
CA VAL A 108 16.17 -6.75 13.40
C VAL A 108 17.59 -6.93 12.90
N ALA A 109 18.26 -7.97 13.39
CA ALA A 109 19.53 -8.43 12.86
C ALA A 109 19.30 -9.70 12.04
N GLY A 110 20.24 -10.04 11.17
CA GLY A 110 20.18 -11.27 10.40
C GLY A 110 21.53 -11.91 10.21
N GLU A 111 21.49 -13.20 9.91
CA GLU A 111 22.65 -13.96 9.47
C GLU A 111 22.24 -14.93 8.36
N ILE A 112 23.09 -15.10 7.38
CA ILE A 112 22.99 -16.20 6.41
C ILE A 112 24.07 -17.21 6.80
N ILE A 113 23.66 -18.46 7.02
CA ILE A 113 24.53 -19.54 7.43
C ILE A 113 24.51 -20.65 6.40
N CYS A 114 25.56 -21.44 6.36
CA CYS A 114 25.63 -22.69 5.61
C CYS A 114 25.10 -23.83 6.47
N THR A 115 24.20 -24.64 5.94
CA THR A 115 23.64 -25.80 6.64
C THR A 115 24.45 -27.09 6.40
N ASP A 116 25.42 -27.02 5.47
CA ASP A 116 26.38 -28.09 5.19
C ASP A 116 27.82 -27.57 5.06
N ASP A 117 28.78 -28.48 4.99
CA ASP A 117 30.21 -28.16 4.90
C ASP A 117 30.61 -27.55 3.54
N ILE A 118 29.84 -27.78 2.50
CA ILE A 118 30.13 -27.34 1.13
C ILE A 118 29.61 -25.91 0.89
N CYS A 119 28.60 -25.48 1.67
CA CYS A 119 27.96 -24.18 1.53
C CYS A 119 27.43 -23.93 0.09
N SER A 120 26.74 -24.93 -0.44
CA SER A 120 26.04 -24.77 -1.73
C SER A 120 24.90 -23.78 -1.61
N ASP A 121 24.53 -23.14 -2.72
CA ASP A 121 23.46 -22.14 -2.72
C ASP A 121 22.16 -22.69 -2.11
N ALA A 122 21.78 -23.92 -2.46
CA ALA A 122 20.58 -24.58 -1.93
C ALA A 122 20.60 -24.76 -0.39
N ASN A 123 21.78 -24.83 0.20
CA ASN A 123 22.00 -25.13 1.62
C ASN A 123 22.35 -23.89 2.45
N MET A 124 22.09 -22.70 1.95
CA MET A 124 22.17 -21.46 2.72
C MET A 124 20.81 -21.17 3.35
N GLU A 125 20.82 -20.77 4.61
CA GLU A 125 19.63 -20.40 5.38
C GLU A 125 19.80 -19.02 5.99
N MET A 126 18.79 -18.13 5.80
CA MET A 126 18.72 -16.88 6.54
C MET A 126 17.99 -17.09 7.87
N ARG A 127 18.56 -16.54 8.92
CA ARG A 127 17.93 -16.44 10.24
C ARG A 127 17.85 -14.98 10.65
N LEU A 128 16.64 -14.51 10.90
CA LEU A 128 16.40 -13.18 11.42
C LEU A 128 16.31 -13.24 12.95
N ARG A 129 16.86 -12.23 13.62
CA ARG A 129 16.79 -12.07 15.08
C ARG A 129 16.11 -10.76 15.39
N VAL A 130 14.95 -10.83 16.00
CA VAL A 130 14.22 -9.65 16.46
C VAL A 130 14.50 -9.45 17.94
N TYR A 131 15.00 -8.27 18.28
CA TYR A 131 15.22 -7.79 19.63
C TYR A 131 14.13 -6.78 19.97
N ASP A 132 13.23 -7.14 20.86
CA ASP A 132 12.11 -6.29 21.27
C ASP A 132 11.96 -6.23 22.80
N LYS A 133 10.78 -5.79 23.26
CA LYS A 133 10.47 -5.69 24.70
C LYS A 133 10.36 -7.08 25.37
N GLU A 134 10.00 -8.10 24.61
CA GLU A 134 9.77 -9.47 25.09
C GLU A 134 11.07 -10.28 25.12
N GLY A 135 12.10 -9.85 24.41
CA GLY A 135 13.41 -10.49 24.41
C GLY A 135 14.02 -10.64 23.03
N ILE A 136 14.52 -11.85 22.74
CA ILE A 136 15.13 -12.20 21.45
C ILE A 136 14.30 -13.30 20.81
N LYS A 137 13.76 -13.01 19.61
CA LYS A 137 13.08 -14.01 18.79
C LYS A 137 13.92 -14.35 17.58
N ILE A 138 14.13 -15.64 17.34
CA ILE A 138 14.79 -16.15 16.12
C ILE A 138 13.69 -16.59 15.15
N ILE A 139 13.76 -16.09 13.93
CA ILE A 139 12.84 -16.40 12.84
C ILE A 139 13.65 -17.09 11.73
N PRO A 140 13.54 -18.42 11.57
CA PRO A 140 14.16 -19.11 10.45
C PRO A 140 13.36 -18.82 9.15
N VAL A 141 14.06 -18.41 8.10
CA VAL A 141 13.43 -18.21 6.80
C VAL A 141 13.26 -19.52 6.03
N GLY A 142 14.13 -20.49 6.32
CA GLY A 142 14.30 -21.74 5.58
C GLY A 142 15.53 -21.65 4.68
N THR A 143 15.92 -22.78 4.10
CA THR A 143 17.05 -22.80 3.16
C THR A 143 16.62 -22.19 1.81
N PHE A 144 17.60 -21.68 1.05
CA PHE A 144 17.32 -21.25 -0.32
C PHE A 144 16.72 -22.40 -1.16
N GLY A 145 17.17 -23.64 -0.95
CA GLY A 145 16.64 -24.82 -1.64
C GLY A 145 15.20 -25.17 -1.28
N ASP A 146 14.73 -24.81 -0.06
CA ASP A 146 13.34 -25.05 0.36
C ASP A 146 12.38 -23.99 -0.21
N VAL A 147 12.89 -22.79 -0.45
CA VAL A 147 12.08 -21.65 -0.92
C VAL A 147 12.10 -21.55 -2.44
N LEU A 148 13.21 -21.96 -3.07
CA LEU A 148 13.50 -21.73 -4.48
C LEU A 148 13.74 -23.06 -5.21
N ALA A 149 13.25 -23.19 -6.44
CA ALA A 149 13.56 -24.34 -7.30
C ALA A 149 14.93 -24.14 -7.97
N ALA A 150 15.95 -24.76 -7.41
CA ALA A 150 17.22 -25.22 -8.02
C ALA A 150 18.17 -24.30 -8.82
N ASN A 151 17.80 -23.13 -9.31
CA ASN A 151 18.72 -22.22 -10.02
C ASN A 151 18.57 -20.79 -9.49
N LEU A 152 19.59 -20.30 -8.78
CA LEU A 152 19.61 -18.91 -8.26
C LEU A 152 19.87 -17.95 -9.42
N ASN A 153 18.82 -17.29 -9.88
CA ASN A 153 18.89 -16.05 -10.64
C ASN A 153 18.51 -14.88 -9.72
N ASP A 154 18.55 -13.65 -10.22
CA ASP A 154 18.21 -12.47 -9.42
C ASP A 154 16.74 -12.49 -8.97
N ASP A 155 15.82 -13.00 -9.79
CA ASP A 155 14.38 -13.12 -9.47
C ASP A 155 14.15 -14.10 -8.31
N ASP A 156 14.92 -15.19 -8.24
CA ASP A 156 14.87 -16.16 -7.14
C ASP A 156 15.33 -15.52 -5.82
N LEU A 157 16.35 -14.68 -5.86
CA LEU A 157 16.81 -13.93 -4.68
C LEU A 157 15.75 -12.95 -4.19
N ASP A 158 15.07 -12.24 -5.09
CA ASP A 158 13.96 -11.34 -4.74
C ASP A 158 12.84 -12.11 -4.05
N LEU A 159 12.42 -13.25 -4.58
CA LEU A 159 11.43 -14.13 -3.96
C LEU A 159 11.86 -14.61 -2.56
N TYR A 160 13.14 -14.92 -2.39
CA TYR A 160 13.68 -15.32 -1.08
C TYR A 160 13.61 -14.17 -0.06
N PHE A 161 14.02 -12.96 -0.45
CA PHE A 161 13.95 -11.77 0.42
C PHE A 161 12.52 -11.34 0.69
N GLU A 162 11.61 -11.45 -0.28
CA GLU A 162 10.17 -11.27 -0.05
C GLU A 162 9.65 -12.25 1.01
N THR A 163 10.03 -13.53 0.90
CA THR A 163 9.65 -14.56 1.87
C THR A 163 10.21 -14.24 3.26
N ALA A 164 11.45 -13.78 3.35
CA ALA A 164 12.08 -13.36 4.60
C ALA A 164 11.35 -12.17 5.23
N ALA A 165 11.01 -11.16 4.42
CA ALA A 165 10.25 -9.98 4.86
C ALA A 165 8.82 -10.36 5.31
N LEU A 166 8.17 -11.28 4.58
CA LEU A 166 6.84 -11.77 4.96
C LEU A 166 6.86 -12.50 6.31
N LYS A 167 7.86 -13.37 6.54
CA LYS A 167 8.05 -14.05 7.83
C LYS A 167 8.37 -13.08 8.97
N LEU A 168 9.09 -12.01 8.68
CA LEU A 168 9.32 -10.94 9.64
C LEU A 168 8.00 -10.26 10.04
N PHE A 169 7.13 -9.94 9.08
CA PHE A 169 5.80 -9.38 9.34
C PHE A 169 4.87 -10.36 10.07
N GLU A 170 4.97 -11.66 9.81
CA GLU A 170 4.20 -12.65 10.58
C GLU A 170 4.47 -12.58 12.08
N TYR A 171 5.65 -12.11 12.47
CA TYR A 171 6.01 -11.88 13.87
C TYR A 171 5.70 -10.45 14.33
N LEU A 172 6.12 -9.42 13.58
CA LEU A 172 6.02 -8.03 14.00
C LEU A 172 4.60 -7.45 13.85
N ASP A 173 3.93 -7.76 12.74
CA ASP A 173 2.56 -7.32 12.43
C ASP A 173 1.88 -8.33 11.50
N PRO A 174 1.33 -9.42 12.03
CA PRO A 174 0.71 -10.47 11.23
C PRO A 174 -0.48 -9.98 10.40
N TYR A 175 -1.09 -8.84 10.76
CA TYR A 175 -2.15 -8.22 9.97
C TYR A 175 -1.60 -7.68 8.64
N ILE A 176 -0.45 -7.02 8.65
CA ILE A 176 0.21 -6.53 7.43
C ILE A 176 0.55 -7.70 6.50
N ALA A 177 1.09 -8.80 7.04
CA ALA A 177 1.34 -10.00 6.25
C ALA A 177 0.07 -10.54 5.57
N ALA A 178 -1.04 -10.63 6.31
CA ALA A 178 -2.32 -11.10 5.78
C ALA A 178 -2.89 -10.12 4.71
N ALA A 179 -2.82 -8.81 4.97
CA ALA A 179 -3.30 -7.77 4.07
C ALA A 179 -2.50 -7.73 2.75
N TYR A 180 -1.18 -7.85 2.83
CA TYR A 180 -0.30 -7.94 1.67
C TYR A 180 -0.68 -9.12 0.77
N LEU A 181 -0.81 -10.32 1.32
CA LEU A 181 -1.19 -11.52 0.57
C LEU A 181 -2.57 -11.38 -0.09
N PHE A 182 -3.50 -10.71 0.59
CA PHE A 182 -4.81 -10.40 0.01
C PHE A 182 -4.74 -9.43 -1.16
N GLN A 183 -3.98 -8.34 -1.02
CA GLN A 183 -3.86 -7.32 -2.07
C GLN A 183 -3.12 -7.85 -3.30
N THR A 184 -2.07 -8.64 -3.10
CA THR A 184 -1.28 -9.25 -4.16
C THR A 184 -1.90 -10.55 -4.72
N LYS A 185 -3.08 -10.97 -4.21
CA LYS A 185 -3.78 -12.19 -4.60
C LYS A 185 -2.97 -13.48 -4.36
N LYS A 186 -1.99 -13.43 -3.45
CA LYS A 186 -1.22 -14.60 -3.02
C LYS A 186 -2.02 -15.42 -1.99
N SER A 187 -1.77 -16.71 -1.91
CA SER A 187 -2.46 -17.61 -0.97
C SER A 187 -2.03 -17.38 0.49
N GLY A 188 -2.82 -17.89 1.44
CA GLY A 188 -2.48 -17.91 2.86
C GLY A 188 -2.89 -16.66 3.66
N GLY A 189 -3.33 -15.56 3.04
CA GLY A 189 -3.75 -14.35 3.75
C GLY A 189 -4.95 -14.59 4.68
N ARG A 190 -5.96 -15.33 4.20
CA ARG A 190 -7.15 -15.67 5.01
C ARG A 190 -6.81 -16.54 6.22
N GLU A 191 -5.94 -17.54 6.04
CA GLU A 191 -5.51 -18.43 7.13
C GLU A 191 -4.81 -17.63 8.24
N ARG A 192 -3.90 -16.71 7.88
CA ARG A 192 -3.21 -15.84 8.85
C ARG A 192 -4.19 -14.97 9.63
N ALA A 193 -5.12 -14.33 8.94
CA ALA A 193 -6.17 -13.53 9.59
C ALA A 193 -7.04 -14.37 10.55
N VAL A 194 -7.43 -15.59 10.17
CA VAL A 194 -8.17 -16.53 11.03
C VAL A 194 -7.34 -16.92 12.25
N ASN A 195 -6.05 -17.17 12.09
CA ASN A 195 -5.16 -17.52 13.20
C ASN A 195 -5.01 -16.37 14.20
N MET A 196 -4.98 -15.12 13.74
CA MET A 196 -4.99 -13.94 14.61
C MET A 196 -6.26 -13.89 15.47
N VAL A 197 -7.43 -14.15 14.88
CA VAL A 197 -8.70 -14.19 15.63
C VAL A 197 -8.70 -15.31 16.65
N LYS A 198 -8.27 -16.53 16.26
CA LYS A 198 -8.19 -17.68 17.17
C LYS A 198 -7.22 -17.47 18.34
N ALA A 199 -6.12 -16.75 18.11
CA ALA A 199 -5.12 -16.44 19.10
C ALA A 199 -5.50 -15.23 20.01
N ASN A 200 -6.68 -14.63 19.84
CA ASN A 200 -7.07 -13.40 20.51
C ASN A 200 -6.06 -12.26 20.34
N HIS A 201 -5.49 -12.15 19.14
CA HIS A 201 -4.52 -11.10 18.84
C HIS A 201 -5.13 -9.69 19.05
N PRO A 202 -4.37 -8.69 19.52
CA PRO A 202 -4.86 -7.32 19.69
C PRO A 202 -5.53 -6.73 18.44
N ASP A 203 -5.05 -7.10 17.23
CA ASP A 203 -5.62 -6.67 15.96
C ASP A 203 -6.71 -7.61 15.42
N ARG A 204 -7.35 -8.43 16.25
CA ARG A 204 -8.38 -9.39 15.80
C ARG A 204 -9.57 -8.73 15.11
N ALA A 205 -9.94 -7.51 15.50
CA ALA A 205 -11.00 -6.74 14.84
C ALA A 205 -10.60 -6.38 13.38
N TRP A 206 -9.36 -5.97 13.17
CA TRP A 206 -8.79 -5.73 11.84
C TRP A 206 -8.75 -7.01 11.00
N ALA A 207 -8.30 -8.11 11.60
CA ALA A 207 -8.23 -9.42 10.96
C ALA A 207 -9.62 -9.93 10.55
N ALA A 208 -10.61 -9.83 11.41
CA ALA A 208 -12.00 -10.22 11.12
C ALA A 208 -12.59 -9.36 9.98
N ASN A 209 -12.37 -8.03 9.98
CA ASN A 209 -12.76 -7.16 8.87
C ASN A 209 -12.08 -7.56 7.54
N LEU A 210 -10.80 -7.94 7.58
CA LEU A 210 -10.07 -8.40 6.41
C LEU A 210 -10.63 -9.71 5.86
N ILE A 211 -11.00 -10.66 6.73
CA ILE A 211 -11.66 -11.93 6.31
C ILE A 211 -13.00 -11.60 5.65
N GLY A 212 -13.81 -10.72 6.25
CA GLY A 212 -15.06 -10.28 5.66
C GLY A 212 -14.89 -9.67 4.27
N LEU A 213 -13.82 -8.85 4.06
CA LEU A 213 -13.47 -8.33 2.73
C LEU A 213 -13.07 -9.42 1.73
N MET A 214 -12.31 -10.43 2.17
CA MET A 214 -11.91 -11.56 1.34
C MET A 214 -13.12 -12.36 0.90
N ASP A 215 -13.98 -12.72 1.84
CA ASP A 215 -15.20 -13.51 1.60
C ASP A 215 -16.18 -12.74 0.69
N MET A 216 -16.34 -11.41 0.90
CA MET A 216 -17.13 -10.55 0.02
C MET A 216 -16.56 -10.50 -1.41
N ARG A 217 -15.22 -10.50 -1.58
CA ARG A 217 -14.59 -10.52 -2.91
C ARG A 217 -14.91 -11.83 -3.65
N ASN A 218 -15.00 -12.93 -2.92
CA ASN A 218 -15.37 -14.26 -3.43
C ASN A 218 -16.90 -14.44 -3.55
N GLU A 219 -17.70 -13.42 -3.24
CA GLU A 219 -19.17 -13.45 -3.23
C GLU A 219 -19.77 -14.39 -2.16
N GLU A 220 -18.98 -14.75 -1.16
CA GLU A 220 -19.39 -15.52 0.02
C GLU A 220 -20.04 -14.59 1.06
N PHE A 221 -21.17 -13.98 0.70
CA PHE A 221 -21.75 -12.88 1.49
C PHE A 221 -22.18 -13.26 2.90
N GLU A 222 -22.70 -14.46 3.12
CA GLU A 222 -23.07 -14.92 4.46
C GLU A 222 -21.86 -15.04 5.39
N SER A 223 -20.76 -15.59 4.88
CA SER A 223 -19.49 -15.65 5.60
C SER A 223 -18.92 -14.25 5.84
N SER A 224 -19.00 -13.39 4.82
CA SER A 224 -18.58 -11.99 4.94
C SER A 224 -19.31 -11.28 6.06
N ASP A 225 -20.65 -11.35 6.09
CA ASP A 225 -21.49 -10.69 7.10
C ASP A 225 -21.14 -11.19 8.51
N TYR A 226 -21.01 -12.52 8.68
CA TYR A 226 -20.59 -13.11 9.96
C TYR A 226 -19.26 -12.51 10.46
N TRP A 227 -18.24 -12.42 9.59
CA TRP A 227 -16.94 -11.90 10.00
C TRP A 227 -16.95 -10.39 10.23
N LEU A 228 -17.78 -9.63 9.52
CA LEU A 228 -17.94 -8.19 9.72
C LEU A 228 -18.68 -7.89 11.04
N GLU A 229 -19.69 -8.67 11.40
CA GLU A 229 -20.34 -8.59 12.72
C GLU A 229 -19.36 -8.90 13.83
N ARG A 230 -18.54 -9.94 13.66
CA ARG A 230 -17.47 -10.27 14.62
C ARG A 230 -16.43 -9.15 14.72
N ALA A 231 -16.10 -8.49 13.62
CA ALA A 231 -15.15 -7.36 13.64
C ALA A 231 -15.72 -6.17 14.42
N ILE A 232 -17.01 -5.88 14.29
CA ILE A 232 -17.71 -4.84 15.06
C ILE A 232 -17.70 -5.21 16.55
N GLU A 233 -18.12 -6.43 16.90
CA GLU A 233 -18.11 -6.94 18.28
C GLU A 233 -16.72 -6.87 18.92
N PHE A 234 -15.68 -7.28 18.20
CA PHE A 234 -14.30 -7.20 18.69
C PHE A 234 -13.86 -5.75 18.90
N SER A 235 -14.25 -4.83 18.02
CA SER A 235 -13.88 -3.41 18.16
C SER A 235 -14.52 -2.77 19.41
N GLU A 236 -15.73 -3.17 19.75
CA GLU A 236 -16.42 -2.74 20.96
C GLU A 236 -15.80 -3.34 22.22
N ASN A 237 -15.53 -4.66 22.21
CA ASN A 237 -14.94 -5.38 23.34
C ASN A 237 -13.51 -4.96 23.65
N ASP A 238 -12.73 -4.61 22.62
CA ASP A 238 -11.33 -4.19 22.73
C ASP A 238 -11.19 -2.66 22.90
N ASP A 239 -12.32 -1.93 23.01
CA ASP A 239 -12.42 -0.47 23.18
C ASP A 239 -11.61 0.31 22.11
N ILE A 240 -11.72 -0.14 20.86
CA ILE A 240 -11.05 0.51 19.72
C ILE A 240 -11.88 1.74 19.32
N ALA A 241 -11.57 2.87 19.92
CA ALA A 241 -12.29 4.11 19.67
C ALA A 241 -12.27 4.52 18.17
N GLY A 242 -13.44 4.90 17.65
CA GLY A 242 -13.54 5.41 16.27
C GLY A 242 -13.32 4.37 15.17
N PHE A 243 -13.40 3.06 15.46
CA PHE A 243 -13.19 2.03 14.46
C PHE A 243 -14.42 1.80 13.58
N ALA A 244 -14.74 2.75 12.70
CA ALA A 244 -15.88 2.71 11.79
C ALA A 244 -15.72 1.74 10.60
N ARG A 245 -14.50 1.25 10.36
CA ARG A 245 -14.15 0.46 9.16
C ARG A 245 -15.02 -0.79 8.96
N PRO A 246 -15.24 -1.69 9.95
CA PRO A 246 -16.06 -2.90 9.71
C PRO A 246 -17.51 -2.55 9.38
N ILE A 247 -18.07 -1.49 9.99
CA ILE A 247 -19.43 -1.03 9.71
C ILE A 247 -19.53 -0.51 8.27
N ALA A 248 -18.54 0.28 7.82
CA ALA A 248 -18.48 0.76 6.45
C ALA A 248 -18.29 -0.39 5.44
N THR A 249 -17.47 -1.40 5.79
CA THR A 249 -17.27 -2.61 4.98
C THR A 249 -18.55 -3.41 4.87
N PHE A 250 -19.33 -3.52 5.96
CA PHE A 250 -20.63 -4.17 5.94
C PHE A 250 -21.62 -3.42 5.03
N GLY A 251 -21.67 -2.09 5.12
CA GLY A 251 -22.44 -1.28 4.16
C GLY A 251 -22.02 -1.57 2.71
N TYR A 252 -20.73 -1.77 2.44
CA TYR A 252 -20.26 -2.11 1.11
C TYR A 252 -20.64 -3.55 0.68
N SER A 253 -20.68 -4.52 1.59
CA SER A 253 -21.23 -5.86 1.33
C SER A 253 -22.72 -5.77 0.91
N LEU A 254 -23.52 -4.98 1.62
CA LEU A 254 -24.92 -4.72 1.26
C LEU A 254 -25.04 -4.00 -0.10
N HIS A 255 -24.20 -3.00 -0.37
CA HIS A 255 -24.14 -2.33 -1.67
C HIS A 255 -23.87 -3.31 -2.82
N ARG A 256 -22.95 -4.25 -2.65
CA ARG A 256 -22.62 -5.27 -3.64
C ARG A 256 -23.82 -6.18 -3.98
N ARG A 257 -24.72 -6.39 -3.01
CA ARG A 257 -25.97 -7.15 -3.13
C ARG A 257 -27.16 -6.31 -3.59
N HIS A 258 -26.96 -5.04 -3.96
CA HIS A 258 -28.01 -4.07 -4.32
C HIS A 258 -29.02 -3.73 -3.21
N LEU A 259 -28.69 -4.02 -1.95
CA LEU A 259 -29.44 -3.64 -0.75
C LEU A 259 -29.05 -2.21 -0.34
N TRP A 260 -29.39 -1.25 -1.20
CA TRP A 260 -28.81 0.10 -1.15
C TRP A 260 -29.29 0.92 0.05
N ASP A 261 -30.55 0.82 0.43
CA ASP A 261 -31.08 1.57 1.57
C ASP A 261 -30.45 1.05 2.89
N GLU A 262 -30.32 -0.27 3.05
CA GLU A 262 -29.64 -0.89 4.19
C GLU A 262 -28.13 -0.51 4.20
N ALA A 263 -27.48 -0.43 3.04
CA ALA A 263 -26.11 0.05 2.94
C ALA A 263 -25.96 1.49 3.43
N LEU A 264 -26.89 2.38 3.06
CA LEU A 264 -26.90 3.77 3.50
C LEU A 264 -27.06 3.88 5.02
N GLU A 265 -27.91 3.06 5.64
CA GLU A 265 -28.06 3.00 7.10
C GLU A 265 -26.72 2.62 7.79
N LYS A 266 -26.01 1.60 7.27
CA LYS A 266 -24.70 1.21 7.80
C LYS A 266 -23.67 2.33 7.66
N TYR A 267 -23.64 3.04 6.54
CA TYR A 267 -22.74 4.19 6.37
C TYR A 267 -23.07 5.33 7.34
N ASP A 268 -24.34 5.60 7.58
CA ASP A 268 -24.73 6.64 8.55
C ASP A 268 -24.32 6.27 9.99
N ILE A 269 -24.35 4.98 10.35
CA ILE A 269 -23.81 4.50 11.62
C ILE A 269 -22.28 4.67 11.64
N ALA A 270 -21.58 4.27 10.58
CA ALA A 270 -20.13 4.40 10.50
C ALA A 270 -19.66 5.86 10.60
N ILE A 271 -20.39 6.81 9.98
CA ILE A 271 -20.12 8.26 10.09
C ILE A 271 -20.31 8.76 11.52
N LYS A 272 -21.28 8.23 12.27
CA LYS A 272 -21.46 8.60 13.68
C LYS A 272 -20.33 8.09 14.56
N VAL A 273 -19.76 6.92 14.25
CA VAL A 273 -18.61 6.34 14.96
C VAL A 273 -17.34 7.11 14.68
N ASP A 274 -17.06 7.39 13.39
CA ASP A 274 -15.90 8.18 12.97
C ASP A 274 -16.25 9.12 11.79
N PRO A 275 -16.59 10.38 12.08
CA PRO A 275 -16.89 11.36 11.03
C PRO A 275 -15.67 11.78 10.22
N THR A 276 -14.45 11.40 10.61
CA THR A 276 -13.21 11.72 9.91
C THR A 276 -12.72 10.60 8.98
N TYR A 277 -13.45 9.48 8.88
CA TYR A 277 -13.09 8.36 8.02
C TYR A 277 -13.56 8.61 6.56
N PRO A 278 -12.64 9.03 5.63
CA PRO A 278 -13.03 9.50 4.30
C PRO A 278 -13.69 8.43 3.43
N ASN A 279 -13.28 7.15 3.63
CA ASN A 279 -13.77 6.05 2.80
C ASN A 279 -15.27 5.78 2.99
N VAL A 280 -15.85 6.08 4.15
CA VAL A 280 -17.29 5.87 4.37
C VAL A 280 -18.13 6.83 3.51
N TYR A 281 -17.70 8.09 3.38
CA TYR A 281 -18.35 9.06 2.48
C TYR A 281 -18.20 8.67 1.03
N PHE A 282 -17.02 8.16 0.64
CA PHE A 282 -16.82 7.62 -0.71
C PHE A 282 -17.79 6.46 -1.00
N LEU A 283 -17.92 5.49 -0.12
CA LEU A 283 -18.80 4.32 -0.29
C LEU A 283 -20.29 4.72 -0.31
N LYS A 284 -20.68 5.65 0.57
CA LYS A 284 -22.02 6.23 0.58
C LYS A 284 -22.33 6.97 -0.73
N GLY A 285 -21.40 7.80 -1.19
CA GLY A 285 -21.49 8.48 -2.47
C GLY A 285 -21.60 7.51 -3.64
N LEU A 286 -20.85 6.41 -3.64
CA LEU A 286 -20.91 5.38 -4.67
C LEU A 286 -22.30 4.71 -4.72
N THR A 287 -22.88 4.42 -3.56
CA THR A 287 -24.23 3.85 -3.45
C THR A 287 -25.28 4.83 -3.96
N LEU A 288 -25.24 6.09 -3.55
CA LEU A 288 -26.13 7.14 -4.04
C LEU A 288 -26.00 7.36 -5.54
N PHE A 289 -24.78 7.28 -6.08
CA PHE A 289 -24.53 7.39 -7.52
C PHE A 289 -25.21 6.23 -8.29
N ARG A 290 -25.12 5.00 -7.78
CA ARG A 290 -25.83 3.83 -8.35
C ARG A 290 -27.35 4.00 -8.30
N MET A 291 -27.88 4.61 -7.24
CA MET A 291 -29.29 5.00 -7.12
C MET A 291 -29.68 6.20 -8.00
N LYS A 292 -28.76 6.75 -8.79
CA LYS A 292 -28.93 7.97 -9.60
C LYS A 292 -29.26 9.24 -8.80
N LYS A 293 -28.99 9.24 -7.50
CA LYS A 293 -29.11 10.39 -6.60
C LYS A 293 -27.86 11.27 -6.70
N PHE A 294 -27.59 11.79 -7.92
CA PHE A 294 -26.30 12.40 -8.28
C PHE A 294 -25.91 13.62 -7.44
N LEU A 295 -26.87 14.45 -7.02
CA LEU A 295 -26.56 15.60 -6.17
C LEU A 295 -26.08 15.18 -4.79
N GLN A 296 -26.75 14.20 -4.19
CA GLN A 296 -26.33 13.66 -2.89
C GLN A 296 -24.97 12.95 -3.02
N ALA A 297 -24.80 12.12 -4.06
CA ALA A 297 -23.53 11.45 -4.34
C ALA A 297 -22.37 12.46 -4.47
N LYS A 298 -22.58 13.55 -5.21
CA LYS A 298 -21.58 14.62 -5.37
C LYS A 298 -21.15 15.19 -4.02
N ASN A 299 -22.10 15.49 -3.14
CA ASN A 299 -21.81 16.05 -1.82
C ASN A 299 -20.99 15.09 -0.96
N GLU A 300 -21.32 13.79 -0.99
CA GLU A 300 -20.56 12.78 -0.24
C GLU A 300 -19.12 12.64 -0.80
N PHE A 301 -18.92 12.64 -2.13
CA PHE A 301 -17.59 12.63 -2.72
C PHE A 301 -16.80 13.89 -2.44
N GLN A 302 -17.45 15.04 -2.38
CA GLN A 302 -16.83 16.29 -1.96
C GLN A 302 -16.34 16.18 -0.52
N THR A 303 -17.20 15.77 0.43
CA THR A 303 -16.81 15.56 1.83
C THR A 303 -15.64 14.57 1.95
N SER A 304 -15.68 13.44 1.22
CA SER A 304 -14.58 12.49 1.18
C SER A 304 -13.27 13.13 0.74
N SER A 305 -13.30 13.99 -0.30
CA SER A 305 -12.12 14.68 -0.82
C SER A 305 -11.63 15.84 0.03
N GLU A 306 -12.48 16.42 0.87
CA GLU A 306 -12.11 17.45 1.86
C GLU A 306 -11.37 16.82 3.04
N ILE A 307 -11.80 15.63 3.48
CA ILE A 307 -11.13 14.87 4.55
C ILE A 307 -9.80 14.26 4.03
N ASP A 308 -9.80 13.70 2.81
CA ASP A 308 -8.60 13.15 2.16
C ASP A 308 -8.35 13.86 0.81
N PRO A 309 -7.57 14.95 0.80
CA PRO A 309 -7.24 15.68 -0.43
C PRO A 309 -6.38 14.90 -1.43
N ALA A 310 -5.82 13.76 -1.06
CA ALA A 310 -5.06 12.88 -1.94
C ALA A 310 -5.94 11.81 -2.63
N SER A 311 -7.21 11.72 -2.29
CA SER A 311 -8.13 10.72 -2.82
C SER A 311 -8.50 10.96 -4.29
N VAL A 312 -7.73 10.40 -5.20
CA VAL A 312 -8.01 10.41 -6.67
C VAL A 312 -9.43 9.92 -6.95
N ARG A 313 -9.86 8.85 -6.29
CA ARG A 313 -11.19 8.24 -6.50
C ARG A 313 -12.33 9.19 -6.16
N SER A 314 -12.20 9.97 -5.08
CA SER A 314 -13.24 10.90 -4.64
C SER A 314 -13.41 12.05 -5.62
N PHE A 315 -12.31 12.65 -6.10
CA PHE A 315 -12.36 13.69 -7.13
C PHE A 315 -12.91 13.17 -8.46
N HIS A 316 -12.51 11.98 -8.87
CA HIS A 316 -13.01 11.34 -10.09
C HIS A 316 -14.54 11.11 -10.00
N MET A 317 -15.05 10.56 -8.92
CA MET A 317 -16.48 10.33 -8.75
C MET A 317 -17.27 11.63 -8.55
N TRP A 318 -16.65 12.65 -7.97
CA TRP A 318 -17.22 14.00 -7.94
C TRP A 318 -17.40 14.56 -9.37
N ALA A 319 -16.33 14.49 -10.20
CA ALA A 319 -16.41 14.90 -11.60
C ALA A 319 -17.56 14.21 -12.34
N ARG A 320 -17.68 12.88 -12.17
CA ARG A 320 -18.76 12.09 -12.80
C ARG A 320 -20.16 12.50 -12.33
N SER A 321 -20.30 12.78 -11.03
CA SER A 321 -21.57 13.21 -10.46
C SER A 321 -21.97 14.60 -10.97
N ALA A 322 -21.00 15.53 -11.06
CA ALA A 322 -21.20 16.85 -11.64
C ALA A 322 -21.57 16.78 -13.13
N ALA A 323 -20.93 15.88 -13.89
CA ALA A 323 -21.26 15.62 -15.30
C ALA A 323 -22.71 15.11 -15.45
N ALA A 324 -23.12 14.14 -14.61
CA ALA A 324 -24.48 13.60 -14.61
C ALA A 324 -25.55 14.66 -14.24
N LEU A 325 -25.18 15.70 -13.49
CA LEU A 325 -26.02 16.85 -13.14
C LEU A 325 -26.01 17.94 -14.21
N GLY A 326 -25.21 17.82 -15.28
CA GLY A 326 -25.05 18.86 -16.30
C GLY A 326 -24.20 20.05 -15.85
N SER A 327 -23.49 19.96 -14.72
CA SER A 327 -22.60 20.99 -14.16
C SER A 327 -21.26 21.01 -14.91
N LYS A 328 -21.25 21.45 -16.17
CA LYS A 328 -20.14 21.36 -17.12
C LYS A 328 -18.81 21.88 -16.56
N LYS A 329 -18.81 23.12 -16.03
CA LYS A 329 -17.59 23.77 -15.50
C LYS A 329 -17.02 23.04 -14.29
N GLU A 330 -17.88 22.55 -13.41
CA GLU A 330 -17.47 21.81 -12.22
C GLU A 330 -16.90 20.44 -12.59
N ALA A 331 -17.57 19.71 -13.48
CA ALA A 331 -17.12 18.42 -13.98
C ALA A 331 -15.72 18.53 -14.61
N GLU A 332 -15.55 19.48 -15.55
CA GLU A 332 -14.28 19.73 -16.21
C GLU A 332 -13.16 20.04 -15.22
N LYS A 333 -13.41 20.97 -14.29
CA LYS A 333 -12.45 21.33 -13.24
C LYS A 333 -12.01 20.11 -12.40
N MET A 334 -12.94 19.22 -12.06
CA MET A 334 -12.64 18.04 -11.24
C MET A 334 -11.92 16.95 -12.04
N PHE A 335 -12.26 16.75 -13.32
CA PHE A 335 -11.50 15.88 -14.21
C PHE A 335 -10.05 16.34 -14.36
N GLN A 336 -9.82 17.64 -14.63
CA GLN A 336 -8.48 18.23 -14.70
C GLN A 336 -7.70 18.06 -13.39
N LYS A 337 -8.35 18.32 -12.25
CA LYS A 337 -7.72 18.15 -10.95
C LYS A 337 -7.29 16.70 -10.73
N THR A 338 -8.14 15.73 -11.08
CA THR A 338 -7.85 14.31 -10.94
C THR A 338 -6.67 13.90 -11.83
N ALA A 339 -6.65 14.39 -13.08
CA ALA A 339 -5.55 14.09 -14.04
C ALA A 339 -4.18 14.66 -13.60
N ALA A 340 -4.19 15.71 -12.79
CA ALA A 340 -2.97 16.32 -12.25
C ALA A 340 -2.43 15.64 -10.98
N MET A 341 -3.11 14.63 -10.46
CA MET A 341 -2.68 13.89 -9.25
C MET A 341 -1.66 12.82 -9.60
N LYS A 342 -0.72 12.51 -8.68
CA LYS A 342 0.38 11.55 -8.92
C LYS A 342 -0.09 10.11 -9.23
N GLN A 343 -1.23 9.70 -8.68
CA GLN A 343 -1.83 8.39 -8.92
C GLN A 343 -3.10 8.55 -9.74
N VAL A 344 -2.99 8.50 -11.05
CA VAL A 344 -4.14 8.69 -11.95
C VAL A 344 -4.87 7.36 -12.16
N ASP A 345 -6.18 7.35 -11.90
CA ASP A 345 -7.04 6.25 -12.35
C ASP A 345 -7.23 6.34 -13.87
N MET A 346 -6.67 5.36 -14.61
CA MET A 346 -6.74 5.32 -16.07
C MET A 346 -8.16 5.27 -16.63
N GLN A 347 -9.17 4.93 -15.82
CA GLN A 347 -10.58 5.02 -16.22
C GLN A 347 -11.11 6.46 -16.29
N LEU A 348 -10.35 7.42 -15.75
CA LEU A 348 -10.68 8.83 -15.83
C LEU A 348 -10.80 9.31 -17.29
N TYR A 349 -9.80 8.98 -18.11
CA TYR A 349 -9.66 9.53 -19.46
C TYR A 349 -10.83 9.18 -20.40
N PRO A 350 -11.25 7.88 -20.52
CA PRO A 350 -12.42 7.55 -21.34
C PRO A 350 -13.70 8.26 -20.89
N GLN A 351 -13.85 8.47 -19.59
CA GLN A 351 -15.05 9.10 -19.04
C GLN A 351 -15.04 10.61 -19.25
N TRP A 352 -13.87 11.24 -19.11
CA TRP A 352 -13.69 12.65 -19.41
C TRP A 352 -13.85 12.93 -20.89
N TYR A 353 -13.25 12.10 -21.77
CA TYR A 353 -13.41 12.20 -23.21
C TYR A 353 -14.88 12.09 -23.62
N ASN A 354 -15.60 11.07 -23.18
CA ASN A 354 -17.03 10.91 -23.47
C ASN A 354 -17.89 12.09 -22.96
N PHE A 355 -17.48 12.69 -21.85
CA PHE A 355 -18.14 13.89 -21.33
C PHE A 355 -17.96 15.07 -22.27
N ARG A 356 -16.76 15.34 -22.77
CA ARG A 356 -16.49 16.41 -23.73
C ARG A 356 -17.16 16.16 -25.09
N GLU A 357 -17.08 14.94 -25.60
CA GLU A 357 -17.76 14.55 -26.84
C GLU A 357 -19.26 14.79 -26.74
N GLY A 358 -19.90 14.47 -25.64
CA GLY A 358 -21.32 14.74 -25.36
C GLY A 358 -21.68 16.24 -25.33
N LEU A 359 -20.68 17.11 -25.15
CA LEU A 359 -20.83 18.58 -25.25
C LEU A 359 -20.57 19.14 -26.66
N GLY A 360 -20.10 18.31 -27.59
CA GLY A 360 -19.63 18.73 -28.91
C GLY A 360 -18.28 19.44 -28.87
N GLU A 361 -17.48 19.19 -27.83
CA GLU A 361 -16.12 19.75 -27.62
C GLU A 361 -15.06 18.76 -28.06
N ASN A 362 -13.90 19.25 -28.56
CA ASN A 362 -12.77 18.41 -28.92
C ASN A 362 -12.08 17.86 -27.66
N GLY A 363 -11.71 16.57 -27.67
CA GLY A 363 -11.03 15.84 -26.59
C GLY A 363 -9.58 15.45 -26.89
N ASP A 364 -8.93 16.01 -27.92
CA ASP A 364 -7.56 15.63 -28.33
C ASP A 364 -6.52 15.85 -27.22
N ASP A 365 -6.67 16.90 -26.42
CA ASP A 365 -5.84 17.19 -25.26
C ASP A 365 -5.97 16.10 -24.18
N ILE A 366 -7.15 15.51 -24.04
CA ILE A 366 -7.41 14.41 -23.12
C ILE A 366 -6.72 13.12 -23.60
N MET A 367 -6.83 12.85 -24.91
CA MET A 367 -6.17 11.69 -25.53
C MET A 367 -4.65 11.77 -25.37
N LYS A 368 -4.07 12.95 -25.62
CA LYS A 368 -2.64 13.19 -25.42
C LYS A 368 -2.19 13.00 -23.96
N SER A 369 -2.98 13.51 -23.01
CA SER A 369 -2.72 13.33 -21.59
C SER A 369 -2.82 11.87 -21.17
N TRP A 370 -3.76 11.12 -21.75
CA TRP A 370 -3.90 9.69 -21.51
C TRP A 370 -2.69 8.90 -22.02
N GLU A 371 -2.23 9.18 -23.24
CA GLU A 371 -1.04 8.56 -23.83
C GLU A 371 0.22 8.79 -22.98
N ILE A 372 0.46 10.04 -22.54
CA ILE A 372 1.59 10.40 -21.69
C ILE A 372 1.54 9.60 -20.37
N ASN A 373 0.38 9.52 -19.73
CA ASN A 373 0.26 8.82 -18.44
C ASN A 373 0.37 7.30 -18.60
N LEU A 374 -0.11 6.72 -19.71
CA LEU A 374 0.16 5.31 -20.02
C LEU A 374 1.66 5.04 -20.18
N GLY A 375 2.39 5.95 -20.85
CA GLY A 375 3.85 5.85 -21.00
C GLY A 375 4.58 5.93 -19.65
N ILE A 376 4.13 6.79 -18.73
CA ILE A 376 4.70 6.86 -17.38
C ILE A 376 4.46 5.55 -16.61
N VAL A 377 3.24 5.03 -16.64
CA VAL A 377 2.91 3.74 -15.97
C VAL A 377 3.72 2.59 -16.56
N ALA A 378 3.90 2.58 -17.90
CA ALA A 378 4.62 1.52 -18.58
C ALA A 378 6.11 1.44 -18.20
N LYS A 379 6.75 2.57 -17.89
CA LYS A 379 8.18 2.61 -17.51
C LYS A 379 8.50 1.89 -16.20
N ASP A 380 7.54 1.85 -15.29
CA ASP A 380 7.71 1.33 -13.93
C ASP A 380 7.20 -0.11 -13.80
N LEU A 381 6.76 -0.74 -14.91
CA LEU A 381 6.19 -2.09 -14.87
C LEU A 381 7.26 -3.18 -15.05
N LEU A 382 7.14 -4.21 -14.21
CA LEU A 382 7.89 -5.45 -14.36
C LEU A 382 7.30 -6.32 -15.49
N PRO A 383 8.08 -7.26 -16.08
CA PRO A 383 7.60 -8.14 -17.17
C PRO A 383 6.29 -8.86 -16.86
N GLU A 384 6.10 -9.33 -15.62
CA GLU A 384 4.89 -10.00 -15.14
C GLU A 384 3.65 -9.10 -15.11
N GLU A 385 3.83 -7.78 -15.17
CA GLU A 385 2.75 -6.78 -15.17
C GLU A 385 2.34 -6.37 -16.60
N CYS A 386 2.96 -6.93 -17.61
CA CYS A 386 2.66 -6.63 -19.02
C CYS A 386 1.19 -6.88 -19.40
N MET A 387 0.53 -7.91 -18.86
CA MET A 387 -0.89 -8.18 -19.17
C MET A 387 -1.83 -7.04 -18.77
N PRO A 388 -1.75 -6.47 -17.54
CA PRO A 388 -2.53 -5.28 -17.20
C PRO A 388 -2.26 -4.10 -18.13
N LEU A 389 -1.00 -3.85 -18.49
CA LEU A 389 -0.63 -2.78 -19.43
C LEU A 389 -1.26 -3.00 -20.80
N LEU A 390 -1.14 -4.19 -21.40
CA LEU A 390 -1.72 -4.49 -22.71
C LEU A 390 -3.24 -4.34 -22.73
N VAL A 391 -3.93 -4.67 -21.62
CA VAL A 391 -5.38 -4.41 -21.47
C VAL A 391 -5.70 -2.92 -21.48
N LEU A 392 -4.91 -2.09 -20.78
CA LEU A 392 -5.06 -0.65 -20.77
C LEU A 392 -4.80 -0.06 -22.16
N MET A 393 -3.73 -0.51 -22.83
CA MET A 393 -3.39 -0.09 -24.19
C MET A 393 -4.44 -0.51 -25.21
N ALA A 394 -5.03 -1.71 -25.09
CA ALA A 394 -6.12 -2.13 -25.95
C ALA A 394 -7.38 -1.26 -25.77
N ARG A 395 -7.65 -0.81 -24.52
CA ARG A 395 -8.73 0.16 -24.28
C ARG A 395 -8.43 1.52 -24.89
N PHE A 396 -7.20 2.02 -24.73
CA PHE A 396 -6.76 3.25 -25.36
C PHE A 396 -6.88 3.16 -26.89
N ALA A 397 -6.41 2.06 -27.50
CA ALA A 397 -6.52 1.82 -28.93
C ALA A 397 -7.96 1.82 -29.44
N LYS A 398 -8.88 1.23 -28.69
CA LYS A 398 -10.31 1.22 -29.04
C LYS A 398 -10.92 2.63 -29.02
N PHE A 399 -10.51 3.48 -28.08
CA PHE A 399 -10.88 4.89 -28.05
C PHE A 399 -10.25 5.67 -29.20
N ASN A 400 -8.96 5.40 -29.44
CA ASN A 400 -8.14 6.04 -30.46
C ASN A 400 -8.74 5.88 -31.87
N GLN A 401 -9.24 4.67 -32.19
CA GLN A 401 -9.94 4.42 -33.47
C GLN A 401 -11.18 5.28 -33.68
N LYS A 402 -11.83 5.74 -32.61
CA LYS A 402 -12.98 6.66 -32.69
C LYS A 402 -12.59 8.11 -32.96
N CYS A 403 -11.34 8.49 -32.64
CA CYS A 403 -10.87 9.86 -32.58
C CYS A 403 -9.85 10.21 -33.68
N ASP A 404 -9.52 9.28 -34.59
CA ASP A 404 -8.43 9.40 -35.60
C ASP A 404 -7.06 9.81 -35.00
N TRP A 405 -6.84 9.48 -33.71
CA TRP A 405 -5.59 9.76 -33.04
C TRP A 405 -4.48 8.81 -33.52
N PRO A 406 -3.23 9.28 -33.73
CA PRO A 406 -2.12 8.40 -34.13
C PRO A 406 -1.91 7.24 -33.16
N TYR A 407 -1.80 6.03 -33.69
CA TYR A 407 -1.66 4.81 -32.90
C TYR A 407 -0.28 4.79 -32.22
N TYR A 408 -0.22 4.62 -30.89
CA TYR A 408 0.97 4.54 -30.06
C TYR A 408 2.23 5.24 -30.61
N GLN A 409 2.75 6.22 -29.91
CA GLN A 409 3.95 6.97 -30.31
C GLN A 409 5.06 6.84 -29.27
N GLY A 410 6.32 6.87 -29.73
CA GLY A 410 7.51 6.91 -28.88
C GLY A 410 7.61 5.75 -27.90
N GLU A 411 7.92 6.06 -26.65
CA GLU A 411 8.18 5.08 -25.59
C GLU A 411 7.03 4.09 -25.34
N LEU A 412 5.78 4.52 -25.55
CA LEU A 412 4.63 3.64 -25.37
C LEU A 412 4.58 2.52 -26.41
N LEU A 413 5.03 2.78 -27.64
CA LEU A 413 5.15 1.76 -28.68
C LEU A 413 6.26 0.75 -28.33
N GLU A 414 7.41 1.23 -27.88
CA GLU A 414 8.53 0.38 -27.45
C GLU A 414 8.14 -0.56 -26.31
N HIS A 415 7.43 -0.05 -25.29
CA HIS A 415 6.94 -0.87 -24.18
C HIS A 415 5.89 -1.89 -24.63
N LYS A 416 5.02 -1.54 -25.58
CA LYS A 416 4.07 -2.49 -26.16
C LYS A 416 4.80 -3.65 -26.86
N GLU A 417 5.79 -3.34 -27.69
CA GLU A 417 6.58 -4.34 -28.41
C GLU A 417 7.37 -5.23 -27.45
N PHE A 418 7.93 -4.65 -26.38
CA PHE A 418 8.57 -5.41 -25.30
C PHE A 418 7.60 -6.40 -24.66
N CYS A 419 6.44 -5.94 -24.15
CA CYS A 419 5.44 -6.80 -23.52
C CYS A 419 4.87 -7.87 -24.46
N GLU A 420 4.69 -7.57 -25.74
CA GLU A 420 4.25 -8.56 -26.73
C GLU A 420 5.33 -9.63 -26.99
N SER A 421 6.62 -9.26 -26.96
CA SER A 421 7.73 -10.20 -27.12
C SER A 421 7.89 -11.13 -25.93
N GLU A 422 7.77 -10.63 -24.71
CA GLU A 422 7.80 -11.41 -23.47
C GLU A 422 6.68 -12.45 -23.42
N MET A 423 5.45 -12.06 -23.75
CA MET A 423 4.30 -12.98 -23.80
C MET A 423 4.45 -14.08 -24.87
N LEU A 424 5.20 -13.84 -25.94
CA LEU A 424 5.50 -14.84 -26.97
C LEU A 424 6.57 -15.82 -26.48
N ASN A 425 7.54 -15.34 -25.71
CA ASN A 425 8.58 -16.18 -25.11
C ASN A 425 8.02 -17.12 -24.05
N GLU A 426 7.10 -16.66 -23.19
CA GLU A 426 6.41 -17.52 -22.20
C GLU A 426 5.59 -18.64 -22.85
N LYS A 427 4.99 -18.39 -24.03
CA LYS A 427 4.22 -19.42 -24.78
C LYS A 427 5.08 -20.41 -25.54
N SER A 428 6.36 -20.12 -25.72
CA SER A 428 7.33 -20.96 -26.44
C SER A 428 8.28 -21.73 -25.51
N ALA A 429 8.18 -21.54 -24.21
CA ALA A 429 8.87 -22.37 -23.22
C ALA A 429 8.24 -23.76 -23.15
N PRO A 430 9.02 -24.85 -23.22
CA PRO A 430 8.53 -26.23 -23.33
C PRO A 430 7.86 -26.73 -22.06
#